data_24bde6f2904a65041c16f25b54fae84c
#
_entry.id   24bde6f2904a65041c16f25b54fae84c
#
_cell.length_a   1.000
_cell.length_b   1.000
_cell.length_c   1.000
_cell.angle_alpha   90.00
_cell.angle_beta   90.00
_cell.angle_gamma   90.00
#
_symmetry.space_group_name_H-M   'P 1'
#
loop_
_entity.id
_entity.type
_entity.pdbx_description
1 polymer ?
#
loop_
_entity_poly.entity_id
_entity_poly.type
_entity_poly.pdbx_seq_one_letter_code
_entity_poly.pdbx_strand_id
1 'polypeptide(L)'
;MTTTSTQYILELLPNPPERVLGERMEANQFTYGPSEILVARQPGGSGDIVGAVRLAMRTRTLRPQGLITDLQVDKDLLDSGLPEQLIADAERRLLENGAQKIDGLLLDGEGMASYYYRLGYWSSRRMVILAWDLTALRDIPMTTEYEIVQVDRPDVDSTAQFIINSYQPYFRWWKEPREDQKWFRVELQSEEQGDLYARATEEIQARVHAAVANAGKDAAQTYFLAYRDGELVGLCDARDGGPGQDTFEWCVLVSRKSIGRGLGSSLLGSALRWLRDERGRTHAEYTSTSGLDDYDPLIYLSTVATGAFMKGEFLDCVKTQFGDASA
;
A
#
# COMPACT_ATOMS: atom_id res chain seq x y z
N MET A 1 12.64 -42.84 -5.50
CA MET A 1 12.69 -42.36 -4.12
C MET A 1 11.34 -41.73 -3.83
N THR A 2 10.51 -42.38 -3.03
CA THR A 2 9.19 -41.85 -2.61
C THR A 2 9.47 -40.81 -1.52
N THR A 3 9.39 -39.56 -1.87
CA THR A 3 9.40 -38.45 -0.89
C THR A 3 8.10 -38.57 -0.10
N THR A 4 8.22 -39.01 1.15
CA THR A 4 7.11 -38.96 2.11
C THR A 4 6.81 -37.48 2.32
N SER A 5 5.71 -36.98 1.78
CA SER A 5 5.23 -35.62 2.02
C SER A 5 4.96 -35.49 3.51
N THR A 6 5.78 -34.71 4.21
CA THR A 6 5.52 -34.37 5.60
C THR A 6 4.28 -33.49 5.61
N GLN A 7 3.18 -33.99 6.14
CA GLN A 7 1.91 -33.26 6.17
C GLN A 7 1.90 -32.37 7.41
N TYR A 8 2.08 -31.06 7.23
CA TYR A 8 1.99 -30.08 8.31
C TYR A 8 0.52 -29.87 8.73
N ILE A 9 0.33 -29.49 9.98
CA ILE A 9 -0.98 -29.12 10.51
C ILE A 9 -1.12 -27.61 10.33
N LEU A 10 -2.07 -27.18 9.48
CA LEU A 10 -2.35 -25.77 9.21
C LEU A 10 -3.57 -25.32 10.02
N GLU A 11 -3.43 -24.28 10.81
CA GLU A 11 -4.50 -23.75 11.65
C GLU A 11 -4.51 -22.22 11.68
N LEU A 12 -5.70 -21.61 11.83
CA LEU A 12 -5.85 -20.18 12.08
C LEU A 12 -5.69 -19.89 13.57
N LEU A 13 -4.89 -18.88 13.89
CA LEU A 13 -4.77 -18.40 15.27
C LEU A 13 -5.86 -17.36 15.54
N PRO A 14 -6.73 -17.59 16.55
CA PRO A 14 -7.80 -16.66 16.89
C PRO A 14 -7.29 -15.34 17.49
N ASN A 15 -6.12 -15.37 18.12
CA ASN A 15 -5.43 -14.20 18.66
C ASN A 15 -3.97 -14.27 18.19
N PRO A 16 -3.64 -13.62 17.09
CA PRO A 16 -2.29 -13.68 16.54
C PRO A 16 -1.28 -13.09 17.54
N PRO A 17 -0.18 -13.81 17.84
CA PRO A 17 0.88 -13.26 18.64
C PRO A 17 1.58 -12.12 17.88
N GLU A 18 2.16 -11.16 18.62
CA GLU A 18 2.93 -10.09 18.00
C GLU A 18 4.16 -10.59 17.24
N ARG A 19 4.64 -11.78 17.57
CA ARG A 19 5.82 -12.40 16.95
C ARG A 19 5.55 -13.87 16.64
N VAL A 20 5.95 -14.28 15.46
CA VAL A 20 5.99 -15.68 15.04
C VAL A 20 7.40 -15.95 14.53
N LEU A 21 7.95 -17.11 14.84
CA LEU A 21 9.33 -17.52 14.50
C LEU A 21 10.40 -16.48 14.91
N GLY A 22 10.15 -15.73 15.99
CA GLY A 22 11.09 -14.71 16.50
C GLY A 22 11.00 -13.35 15.80
N GLU A 23 10.34 -13.26 14.67
CA GLU A 23 10.13 -12.04 13.93
C GLU A 23 8.77 -11.41 14.27
N ARG A 24 8.73 -10.07 14.26
CA ARG A 24 7.49 -9.35 14.49
C ARG A 24 6.58 -9.49 13.26
N MET A 25 5.38 -9.99 13.50
CA MET A 25 4.29 -9.91 12.52
C MET A 25 3.77 -8.49 12.55
N GLU A 26 4.41 -7.59 11.84
CA GLU A 26 3.97 -6.20 11.79
C GLU A 26 2.56 -6.15 11.21
N ALA A 27 1.66 -5.43 11.90
CA ALA A 27 0.40 -5.03 11.29
C ALA A 27 0.78 -4.18 10.08
N ASN A 28 0.76 -4.81 8.91
CA ASN A 28 1.16 -4.16 7.70
C ASN A 28 0.15 -3.04 7.43
N GLN A 29 0.62 -1.83 7.20
CA GLN A 29 -0.19 -0.65 6.84
C GLN A 29 -1.13 -0.90 5.66
N PHE A 30 -0.91 -1.97 4.89
CA PHE A 30 -1.77 -2.40 3.79
C PHE A 30 -2.95 -3.27 4.24
N THR A 31 -2.98 -3.75 5.48
CA THR A 31 -4.12 -4.50 6.02
C THR A 31 -5.16 -3.54 6.58
N TYR A 32 -6.01 -3.01 5.71
CA TYR A 32 -7.19 -2.27 6.13
C TYR A 32 -8.28 -3.26 6.58
N GLY A 33 -8.38 -3.51 7.88
CA GLY A 33 -9.41 -4.37 8.44
C GLY A 33 -8.85 -5.54 9.26
N PRO A 34 -9.72 -6.43 9.74
CA PRO A 34 -9.31 -7.59 10.51
C PRO A 34 -8.45 -8.52 9.65
N SER A 35 -7.35 -8.96 10.22
CA SER A 35 -6.46 -9.95 9.60
C SER A 35 -6.36 -11.19 10.47
N GLU A 36 -6.14 -12.33 9.85
CA GLU A 36 -5.93 -13.62 10.49
C GLU A 36 -4.50 -14.10 10.23
N ILE A 37 -3.97 -14.93 11.11
CA ILE A 37 -2.68 -15.60 10.91
C ILE A 37 -2.92 -17.09 10.77
N LEU A 38 -2.52 -17.63 9.63
CA LEU A 38 -2.44 -19.05 9.39
C LEU A 38 -1.03 -19.54 9.79
N VAL A 39 -0.98 -20.54 10.66
CA VAL A 39 0.29 -21.14 11.09
C VAL A 39 0.40 -22.58 10.66
N ALA A 40 1.63 -23.04 10.45
CA ALA A 40 1.98 -24.43 10.24
C ALA A 40 2.68 -24.97 11.48
N ARG A 41 2.23 -26.14 11.96
CA ARG A 41 2.87 -26.89 13.05
C ARG A 41 3.46 -28.19 12.54
N GLN A 42 4.57 -28.58 13.14
CA GLN A 42 5.22 -29.84 12.83
C GLN A 42 4.37 -31.01 13.34
N PRO A 43 4.05 -32.02 12.51
CA PRO A 43 3.27 -33.16 12.93
C PRO A 43 4.07 -34.04 13.92
N GLY A 44 3.42 -34.46 15.01
CA GLY A 44 4.02 -35.37 16.01
C GLY A 44 5.10 -34.78 16.88
N GLY A 45 5.40 -33.49 16.77
CA GLY A 45 6.36 -32.76 17.58
C GLY A 45 5.76 -32.02 18.78
N SER A 46 6.54 -31.10 19.35
CA SER A 46 6.17 -30.23 20.48
C SER A 46 5.00 -29.25 20.17
N GLY A 47 4.44 -29.29 18.97
CA GLY A 47 3.45 -28.33 18.51
C GLY A 47 4.05 -26.98 18.10
N ASP A 48 5.37 -26.94 17.89
CA ASP A 48 6.07 -25.71 17.51
C ASP A 48 5.60 -25.20 16.16
N ILE A 49 5.44 -23.88 16.08
CA ILE A 49 5.14 -23.19 14.83
C ILE A 49 6.40 -23.17 13.99
N VAL A 50 6.32 -23.71 12.78
CA VAL A 50 7.44 -23.79 11.82
C VAL A 50 7.21 -22.94 10.57
N GLY A 51 6.03 -22.33 10.45
CA GLY A 51 5.69 -21.40 9.39
C GLY A 51 4.44 -20.60 9.72
N ALA A 52 4.31 -19.43 9.12
CA ALA A 52 3.14 -18.58 9.28
C ALA A 52 2.95 -17.68 8.06
N VAL A 53 1.70 -17.27 7.85
CA VAL A 53 1.33 -16.27 6.86
C VAL A 53 0.12 -15.48 7.35
N ARG A 54 0.09 -14.18 7.09
CA ARG A 54 -1.04 -13.32 7.41
C ARG A 54 -1.97 -13.25 6.19
N LEU A 55 -3.27 -13.30 6.45
CA LEU A 55 -4.30 -13.12 5.44
C LEU A 55 -5.35 -12.09 5.88
N ALA A 56 -5.85 -11.32 4.94
CA ALA A 56 -6.89 -10.31 5.18
C ALA A 56 -7.80 -10.17 3.95
N MET A 57 -9.05 -9.78 4.17
CA MET A 57 -9.98 -9.40 3.11
C MET A 57 -10.06 -7.88 3.01
N ARG A 58 -9.90 -7.35 1.81
CA ARG A 58 -10.19 -5.96 1.47
C ARG A 58 -11.55 -5.89 0.79
N THR A 59 -12.52 -5.33 1.47
CA THR A 59 -13.90 -5.22 0.97
C THR A 59 -14.19 -3.89 0.28
N ARG A 60 -13.28 -2.91 0.39
CA ARG A 60 -13.45 -1.56 -0.17
C ARG A 60 -12.83 -1.40 -1.57
N THR A 61 -12.64 -2.49 -2.28
CA THR A 61 -12.14 -2.53 -3.65
C THR A 61 -13.29 -2.89 -4.59
N LEU A 62 -13.16 -2.54 -5.87
CA LEU A 62 -14.15 -2.88 -6.91
C LEU A 62 -14.52 -4.35 -6.93
N ARG A 63 -13.56 -5.22 -6.62
CA ARG A 63 -13.75 -6.64 -6.42
C ARG A 63 -13.23 -6.99 -5.03
N PRO A 64 -13.90 -7.90 -4.30
CA PRO A 64 -13.37 -8.42 -3.05
C PRO A 64 -11.95 -8.94 -3.27
N GLN A 65 -11.01 -8.34 -2.55
CA GLN A 65 -9.57 -8.60 -2.71
C GLN A 65 -9.04 -9.32 -1.48
N GLY A 66 -8.40 -10.47 -1.69
CA GLY A 66 -7.61 -11.14 -0.68
C GLY A 66 -6.20 -10.56 -0.63
N LEU A 67 -5.63 -10.53 0.54
CA LEU A 67 -4.26 -10.09 0.78
C LEU A 67 -3.51 -11.16 1.57
N ILE A 68 -2.34 -11.56 1.08
CA ILE A 68 -1.42 -12.49 1.75
C ILE A 68 -0.13 -11.72 2.04
N THR A 69 0.26 -11.64 3.32
CA THR A 69 1.47 -10.91 3.74
C THR A 69 2.23 -11.69 4.80
N ASP A 70 3.42 -11.22 5.14
CA ASP A 70 4.22 -11.72 6.27
C ASP A 70 4.44 -13.24 6.22
N LEU A 71 4.74 -13.79 5.03
CA LEU A 71 5.12 -15.20 4.91
C LEU A 71 6.45 -15.44 5.62
N GLN A 72 6.41 -16.26 6.64
CA GLN A 72 7.56 -16.67 7.45
C GLN A 72 7.60 -18.19 7.47
N VAL A 73 8.78 -18.76 7.24
CA VAL A 73 9.01 -20.21 7.29
C VAL A 73 10.39 -20.44 7.90
N ASP A 74 10.49 -21.46 8.74
CA ASP A 74 11.78 -21.90 9.27
C ASP A 74 12.76 -22.14 8.10
N LYS A 75 13.98 -21.63 8.25
CA LYS A 75 15.00 -21.66 7.18
C LYS A 75 15.30 -23.06 6.67
N ASP A 76 15.25 -24.06 7.58
CA ASP A 76 15.50 -25.45 7.22
C ASP A 76 14.34 -26.08 6.42
N LEU A 77 13.21 -25.41 6.35
CA LEU A 77 11.99 -25.87 5.68
C LEU A 77 11.64 -25.10 4.41
N LEU A 78 12.46 -24.16 3.98
CA LEU A 78 12.21 -23.37 2.77
C LEU A 78 12.06 -24.23 1.51
N ASP A 79 12.82 -25.32 1.42
CA ASP A 79 12.77 -26.27 0.30
C ASP A 79 11.83 -27.48 0.52
N SER A 80 11.06 -27.47 1.61
CA SER A 80 10.17 -28.60 1.98
C SER A 80 8.81 -28.57 1.25
N GLY A 81 8.50 -27.50 0.52
CA GLY A 81 7.17 -27.21 -0.02
C GLY A 81 6.20 -26.56 0.97
N LEU A 82 6.64 -26.28 2.21
CA LEU A 82 5.82 -25.62 3.22
C LEU A 82 5.44 -24.18 2.85
N PRO A 83 6.31 -23.35 2.24
CA PRO A 83 5.92 -22.03 1.78
C PRO A 83 4.72 -22.07 0.83
N GLU A 84 4.76 -22.94 -0.17
CA GLU A 84 3.68 -23.10 -1.14
C GLU A 84 2.40 -23.63 -0.48
N GLN A 85 2.50 -24.54 0.48
CA GLN A 85 1.32 -25.04 1.21
C GLN A 85 0.64 -23.92 2.02
N LEU A 86 1.42 -23.06 2.69
CA LEU A 86 0.89 -21.91 3.43
C LEU A 86 0.18 -20.91 2.49
N ILE A 87 0.80 -20.56 1.37
CA ILE A 87 0.22 -19.66 0.38
C ILE A 87 -1.06 -20.27 -0.21
N ALA A 88 -1.03 -21.54 -0.59
CA ALA A 88 -2.17 -22.21 -1.21
C ALA A 88 -3.36 -22.36 -0.22
N ASP A 89 -3.11 -22.65 1.06
CA ASP A 89 -4.18 -22.71 2.06
C ASP A 89 -4.74 -21.32 2.37
N ALA A 90 -3.89 -20.30 2.44
CA ALA A 90 -4.32 -18.91 2.57
C ALA A 90 -5.17 -18.47 1.36
N GLU A 91 -4.73 -18.78 0.13
CA GLU A 91 -5.49 -18.55 -1.10
C GLU A 91 -6.87 -19.20 -1.04
N ARG A 92 -6.93 -20.50 -0.72
CA ARG A 92 -8.20 -21.23 -0.63
C ARG A 92 -9.15 -20.54 0.37
N ARG A 93 -8.69 -20.15 1.54
CA ARG A 93 -9.51 -19.47 2.57
C ARG A 93 -10.01 -18.11 2.10
N LEU A 94 -9.16 -17.34 1.44
CA LEU A 94 -9.55 -16.04 0.88
C LEU A 94 -10.61 -16.20 -0.21
N LEU A 95 -10.50 -17.23 -1.07
CA LEU A 95 -11.51 -17.56 -2.08
C LEU A 95 -12.83 -18.02 -1.45
N GLU A 96 -12.79 -18.85 -0.40
CA GLU A 96 -13.97 -19.25 0.37
C GLU A 96 -14.67 -18.04 1.00
N ASN A 97 -13.91 -16.98 1.36
CA ASN A 97 -14.42 -15.70 1.85
C ASN A 97 -14.83 -14.73 0.72
N GLY A 98 -14.82 -15.19 -0.53
CA GLY A 98 -15.31 -14.44 -1.69
C GLY A 98 -14.29 -13.55 -2.37
N ALA A 99 -12.98 -13.72 -2.13
CA ALA A 99 -11.95 -13.00 -2.88
C ALA A 99 -12.04 -13.35 -4.38
N GLN A 100 -11.95 -12.32 -5.22
CA GLN A 100 -11.91 -12.46 -6.68
C GLN A 100 -10.54 -12.13 -7.26
N LYS A 101 -9.66 -11.57 -6.43
CA LYS A 101 -8.28 -11.25 -6.71
C LYS A 101 -7.48 -11.45 -5.43
N ILE A 102 -6.26 -11.95 -5.53
CA ILE A 102 -5.37 -12.10 -4.38
C ILE A 102 -4.05 -11.41 -4.68
N ASP A 103 -3.63 -10.53 -3.78
CA ASP A 103 -2.32 -9.89 -3.79
C ASP A 103 -1.44 -10.51 -2.70
N GLY A 104 -0.22 -10.89 -3.07
CA GLY A 104 0.85 -11.26 -2.15
C GLY A 104 1.81 -10.09 -2.00
N LEU A 105 1.94 -9.51 -0.81
CA LEU A 105 2.90 -8.45 -0.52
C LEU A 105 4.12 -9.02 0.19
N LEU A 106 5.28 -8.85 -0.42
CA LEU A 106 6.55 -9.40 0.02
C LEU A 106 7.52 -8.26 0.36
N LEU A 107 7.88 -8.14 1.63
CA LEU A 107 8.91 -7.20 2.06
C LEU A 107 10.29 -7.75 1.65
N ASP A 108 11.11 -6.92 0.99
CA ASP A 108 12.46 -7.28 0.50
C ASP A 108 12.50 -8.63 -0.28
N GLY A 109 11.45 -8.88 -1.04
CA GLY A 109 10.86 -10.19 -1.27
C GLY A 109 11.38 -10.97 -2.46
N GLU A 110 12.56 -10.71 -3.05
CA GLU A 110 13.00 -11.49 -4.22
C GLU A 110 13.15 -12.99 -3.90
N GLY A 111 13.59 -13.36 -2.71
CA GLY A 111 13.73 -14.76 -2.30
C GLY A 111 12.39 -15.49 -2.17
N MET A 112 11.38 -14.85 -1.60
CA MET A 112 10.07 -15.46 -1.37
C MET A 112 9.16 -15.42 -2.59
N ALA A 113 9.39 -14.52 -3.55
CA ALA A 113 8.57 -14.38 -4.76
C ALA A 113 8.49 -15.67 -5.58
N SER A 114 9.54 -16.47 -5.59
CA SER A 114 9.59 -17.75 -6.32
C SER A 114 8.49 -18.73 -5.88
N TYR A 115 8.10 -18.72 -4.60
CA TYR A 115 7.01 -19.56 -4.11
C TYR A 115 5.65 -19.13 -4.66
N TYR A 116 5.41 -17.82 -4.73
CA TYR A 116 4.20 -17.27 -5.36
C TYR A 116 4.16 -17.55 -6.86
N TYR A 117 5.28 -17.39 -7.58
CA TYR A 117 5.33 -17.65 -9.02
C TYR A 117 5.04 -19.10 -9.36
N ARG A 118 5.48 -20.07 -8.55
CA ARG A 118 5.15 -21.49 -8.73
C ARG A 118 3.65 -21.77 -8.56
N LEU A 119 2.93 -20.94 -7.84
CA LEU A 119 1.48 -21.01 -7.65
C LEU A 119 0.69 -20.17 -8.66
N GLY A 120 1.34 -19.62 -9.69
CA GLY A 120 0.69 -18.87 -10.75
C GLY A 120 0.46 -17.38 -10.45
N TYR A 121 1.07 -16.86 -9.40
CA TYR A 121 1.16 -15.42 -9.19
C TYR A 121 2.16 -14.79 -10.17
N TRP A 122 1.99 -13.52 -10.44
CA TRP A 122 2.93 -12.74 -11.25
C TRP A 122 3.20 -11.38 -10.57
N SER A 123 4.40 -10.85 -10.78
CA SER A 123 4.77 -9.55 -10.24
C SER A 123 4.00 -8.44 -10.94
N SER A 124 3.26 -7.64 -10.17
CA SER A 124 2.46 -6.54 -10.70
C SER A 124 3.18 -5.20 -10.58
N ARG A 125 3.76 -4.91 -9.43
CA ARG A 125 4.42 -3.64 -9.14
C ARG A 125 5.42 -3.79 -8.00
N ARG A 126 6.32 -2.81 -7.90
CA ARG A 126 7.14 -2.59 -6.72
C ARG A 126 6.61 -1.37 -5.96
N MET A 127 6.66 -1.42 -4.65
CA MET A 127 6.34 -0.31 -3.77
C MET A 127 7.56 -0.01 -2.92
N VAL A 128 7.89 1.27 -2.76
CA VAL A 128 9.03 1.70 -1.94
C VAL A 128 8.53 2.42 -0.70
N ILE A 129 9.15 2.13 0.43
CA ILE A 129 8.96 2.89 1.65
C ILE A 129 10.02 3.98 1.68
N LEU A 130 9.57 5.22 1.58
CA LEU A 130 10.40 6.39 1.75
C LEU A 130 10.31 6.84 3.22
N ALA A 131 11.44 7.15 3.83
CA ALA A 131 11.50 7.57 5.22
C ALA A 131 12.35 8.83 5.39
N TRP A 132 12.04 9.60 6.41
CA TRP A 132 12.80 10.78 6.84
C TRP A 132 13.21 10.64 8.30
N ASP A 133 14.46 10.97 8.57
CA ASP A 133 14.93 11.27 9.91
C ASP A 133 14.65 12.76 10.20
N LEU A 134 13.60 13.01 10.96
CA LEU A 134 13.17 14.37 11.27
C LEU A 134 14.13 15.07 12.25
N THR A 135 14.95 14.33 13.00
CA THR A 135 15.97 14.91 13.88
C THR A 135 17.13 15.51 13.10
N ALA A 136 17.36 15.00 11.88
CA ALA A 136 18.38 15.46 10.93
C ALA A 136 17.76 16.12 9.69
N LEU A 137 16.53 16.64 9.81
CA LEU A 137 15.83 17.25 8.68
C LEU A 137 16.65 18.42 8.11
N ARG A 138 16.92 18.34 6.82
CA ARG A 138 17.67 19.36 6.09
C ARG A 138 16.88 20.67 6.04
N ASP A 139 17.59 21.78 5.85
CA ASP A 139 16.95 23.04 5.50
C ASP A 139 16.35 22.93 4.08
N ILE A 140 15.02 23.02 4.02
CA ILE A 140 14.27 22.90 2.78
C ILE A 140 13.85 24.31 2.36
N PRO A 141 14.38 24.80 1.23
CA PRO A 141 14.03 26.13 0.73
C PRO A 141 12.51 26.24 0.49
N MET A 142 11.93 27.32 1.00
CA MET A 142 10.52 27.64 0.78
C MET A 142 10.38 28.54 -0.44
N THR A 143 9.48 28.15 -1.36
CA THR A 143 9.11 29.05 -2.45
C THR A 143 8.27 30.21 -1.94
N THR A 144 8.51 31.40 -2.47
CA THR A 144 7.73 32.61 -2.17
C THR A 144 6.67 32.94 -3.21
N GLU A 145 6.58 32.13 -4.27
CA GLU A 145 5.61 32.33 -5.37
C GLU A 145 4.19 31.91 -4.99
N TYR A 146 4.04 31.20 -3.88
CA TYR A 146 2.77 30.58 -3.47
C TYR A 146 2.47 30.90 -2.02
N GLU A 147 1.21 31.14 -1.71
CA GLU A 147 0.72 31.20 -0.35
C GLU A 147 0.46 29.76 0.16
N ILE A 148 1.25 29.30 1.13
CA ILE A 148 1.08 27.99 1.75
C ILE A 148 0.43 28.18 3.11
N VAL A 149 -0.77 27.62 3.30
CA VAL A 149 -1.53 27.68 4.54
C VAL A 149 -1.70 26.28 5.14
N GLN A 150 -1.56 26.20 6.46
CA GLN A 150 -1.90 25.00 7.22
C GLN A 150 -3.40 25.02 7.55
N VAL A 151 -4.09 23.90 7.31
CA VAL A 151 -5.53 23.79 7.51
C VAL A 151 -5.87 22.43 8.10
N ASP A 152 -6.39 22.41 9.33
CA ASP A 152 -6.82 21.17 9.99
C ASP A 152 -8.19 20.70 9.50
N ARG A 153 -9.00 21.62 8.99
CA ARG A 153 -10.34 21.31 8.44
C ARG A 153 -10.48 21.92 7.04
N PRO A 154 -9.94 21.24 6.03
CA PRO A 154 -10.02 21.73 4.66
C PRO A 154 -11.46 21.75 4.18
N ASP A 155 -11.76 22.64 3.23
CA ASP A 155 -13.01 22.57 2.46
C ASP A 155 -13.02 21.23 1.70
N VAL A 156 -14.03 20.40 1.99
CA VAL A 156 -14.07 19.01 1.50
C VAL A 156 -14.19 18.95 -0.01
N ASP A 157 -15.07 19.77 -0.59
CA ASP A 157 -15.37 19.68 -2.01
C ASP A 157 -14.21 20.16 -2.87
N SER A 158 -13.66 21.34 -2.56
CA SER A 158 -12.54 21.90 -3.33
C SER A 158 -11.28 21.07 -3.18
N THR A 159 -11.00 20.58 -1.97
CA THR A 159 -9.81 19.75 -1.70
C THR A 159 -9.93 18.37 -2.36
N ALA A 160 -11.07 17.70 -2.22
CA ALA A 160 -11.32 16.43 -2.89
C ALA A 160 -11.25 16.56 -4.42
N GLN A 161 -11.86 17.64 -4.97
CA GLN A 161 -11.81 17.91 -6.40
C GLN A 161 -10.38 18.16 -6.89
N PHE A 162 -9.54 18.86 -6.10
CA PHE A 162 -8.14 19.06 -6.43
C PHE A 162 -7.38 17.73 -6.45
N ILE A 163 -7.58 16.87 -5.45
CA ILE A 163 -6.97 15.53 -5.38
C ILE A 163 -7.40 14.72 -6.61
N ILE A 164 -8.68 14.61 -6.89
CA ILE A 164 -9.23 13.88 -8.03
C ILE A 164 -8.62 14.37 -9.34
N ASN A 165 -8.58 15.68 -9.54
CA ASN A 165 -8.02 16.29 -10.76
C ASN A 165 -6.52 16.03 -10.89
N SER A 166 -5.79 16.01 -9.77
CA SER A 166 -4.35 15.72 -9.76
C SER A 166 -4.07 14.27 -10.18
N TYR A 167 -4.95 13.34 -9.82
CA TYR A 167 -4.86 11.93 -10.21
C TYR A 167 -5.50 11.60 -11.56
N GLN A 168 -6.28 12.51 -12.16
CA GLN A 168 -6.95 12.24 -13.44
C GLN A 168 -6.04 11.71 -14.57
N PRO A 169 -4.80 12.18 -14.73
CA PRO A 169 -3.89 11.59 -15.72
C PRO A 169 -3.61 10.11 -15.47
N TYR A 170 -3.61 9.70 -14.21
CA TYR A 170 -3.39 8.32 -13.78
C TYR A 170 -4.68 7.50 -13.87
N PHE A 171 -5.86 8.11 -13.72
CA PHE A 171 -7.15 7.46 -13.95
C PHE A 171 -7.45 7.20 -15.43
N ARG A 172 -6.68 7.75 -16.37
CA ARG A 172 -6.78 7.38 -17.78
C ARG A 172 -6.52 5.90 -18.02
N TRP A 173 -5.60 5.32 -17.27
CA TRP A 173 -5.32 3.90 -17.37
C TRP A 173 -6.52 3.03 -16.96
N TRP A 174 -7.43 3.53 -16.14
CA TRP A 174 -8.70 2.88 -15.85
C TRP A 174 -9.66 2.92 -17.05
N LYS A 175 -9.60 3.97 -17.84
CA LYS A 175 -10.45 4.17 -19.03
C LYS A 175 -9.84 3.58 -20.30
N GLU A 176 -8.52 3.64 -20.43
CA GLU A 176 -7.77 3.20 -21.61
C GLU A 176 -6.56 2.38 -21.15
N PRO A 177 -6.75 1.09 -20.80
CA PRO A 177 -5.66 0.24 -20.34
C PRO A 177 -4.60 0.14 -21.44
N ARG A 178 -3.35 0.42 -21.09
CA ARG A 178 -2.24 0.24 -22.01
C ARG A 178 -2.01 -1.24 -22.28
N GLU A 179 -1.54 -1.54 -23.47
CA GLU A 179 -1.25 -2.93 -23.85
C GLU A 179 -0.19 -3.61 -23.00
N ASP A 180 0.70 -2.85 -22.40
CA ASP A 180 1.80 -3.27 -21.54
C ASP A 180 1.38 -3.56 -20.09
N GLN A 181 0.20 -3.10 -19.65
CA GLN A 181 -0.31 -3.33 -18.30
C GLN A 181 -1.08 -4.65 -18.20
N LYS A 182 -0.34 -5.76 -18.16
CA LYS A 182 -0.91 -7.13 -18.17
C LYS A 182 -1.91 -7.41 -17.06
N TRP A 183 -1.67 -6.92 -15.85
CA TRP A 183 -2.57 -7.09 -14.71
C TRP A 183 -3.92 -6.38 -14.91
N PHE A 184 -3.91 -5.29 -15.63
CA PHE A 184 -5.08 -4.52 -15.97
C PHE A 184 -5.94 -5.24 -17.02
N ARG A 185 -5.32 -5.89 -18.01
CA ARG A 185 -6.02 -6.68 -19.02
C ARG A 185 -6.84 -7.80 -18.41
N VAL A 186 -6.33 -8.46 -17.37
CA VAL A 186 -7.02 -9.59 -16.74
C VAL A 186 -8.29 -9.13 -16.02
N GLU A 187 -8.29 -7.94 -15.41
CA GLU A 187 -9.47 -7.39 -14.76
C GLU A 187 -10.52 -6.85 -15.74
N LEU A 188 -10.12 -6.52 -16.97
CA LEU A 188 -10.92 -5.76 -17.93
C LEU A 188 -11.34 -6.56 -19.16
N GLN A 189 -11.11 -7.83 -19.22
CA GLN A 189 -11.46 -8.66 -20.38
C GLN A 189 -12.96 -9.01 -20.50
N SER A 190 -13.83 -8.49 -19.61
CA SER A 190 -15.26 -8.73 -19.67
C SER A 190 -16.01 -7.63 -20.42
N GLU A 191 -17.13 -7.97 -21.08
CA GLU A 191 -18.02 -7.02 -21.78
C GLU A 191 -18.66 -5.97 -20.87
N GLU A 192 -18.58 -6.16 -19.54
CA GLU A 192 -19.07 -5.24 -18.52
C GLU A 192 -18.13 -4.06 -18.20
N GLN A 193 -17.10 -3.85 -19.00
CA GLN A 193 -16.03 -2.86 -18.75
C GLN A 193 -16.54 -1.44 -18.50
N GLY A 194 -17.50 -0.97 -19.27
CA GLY A 194 -18.03 0.39 -19.15
C GLY A 194 -18.62 0.68 -17.77
N ASP A 195 -19.40 -0.26 -17.24
CA ASP A 195 -20.05 -0.11 -15.94
C ASP A 195 -19.07 -0.27 -14.77
N LEU A 196 -18.02 -1.10 -14.94
CA LEU A 196 -16.95 -1.23 -13.95
C LEU A 196 -16.15 0.07 -13.83
N TYR A 197 -15.88 0.75 -14.92
CA TYR A 197 -15.17 2.03 -14.92
C TYR A 197 -15.99 3.15 -14.27
N ALA A 198 -17.29 3.23 -14.59
CA ALA A 198 -18.16 4.24 -13.97
C ALA A 198 -18.20 4.02 -12.45
N ARG A 199 -18.45 2.79 -12.00
CA ARG A 199 -18.45 2.44 -10.57
C ARG A 199 -17.11 2.67 -9.90
N ALA A 200 -15.98 2.36 -10.56
CA ALA A 200 -14.65 2.64 -10.06
C ALA A 200 -14.41 4.12 -9.84
N THR A 201 -14.84 4.93 -10.79
CA THR A 201 -14.69 6.39 -10.70
C THR A 201 -15.52 6.95 -9.57
N GLU A 202 -16.78 6.54 -9.43
CA GLU A 202 -17.66 6.94 -8.34
C GLU A 202 -17.12 6.50 -6.96
N GLU A 203 -16.63 5.27 -6.86
CA GLU A 203 -16.04 4.76 -5.62
C GLU A 203 -14.77 5.51 -5.22
N ILE A 204 -13.90 5.81 -6.18
CA ILE A 204 -12.69 6.62 -5.93
C ILE A 204 -13.07 8.03 -5.50
N GLN A 205 -14.03 8.67 -6.18
CA GLN A 205 -14.53 9.99 -5.79
C GLN A 205 -15.12 9.95 -4.37
N ALA A 206 -16.00 9.01 -4.07
CA ALA A 206 -16.58 8.85 -2.75
C ALA A 206 -15.52 8.60 -1.66
N ARG A 207 -14.50 7.79 -1.98
CA ARG A 207 -13.39 7.52 -1.07
C ARG A 207 -12.54 8.76 -0.81
N VAL A 208 -12.22 9.55 -1.83
CA VAL A 208 -11.46 10.81 -1.67
C VAL A 208 -12.25 11.79 -0.80
N HIS A 209 -13.53 12.00 -1.11
CA HIS A 209 -14.39 12.87 -0.29
C HIS A 209 -14.48 12.41 1.17
N ALA A 210 -14.65 11.11 1.39
CA ALA A 210 -14.69 10.54 2.74
C ALA A 210 -13.36 10.70 3.48
N ALA A 211 -12.23 10.55 2.81
CA ALA A 211 -10.91 10.73 3.40
C ALA A 211 -10.70 12.17 3.83
N VAL A 212 -10.99 13.15 2.97
CA VAL A 212 -10.87 14.57 3.29
C VAL A 212 -11.84 14.98 4.42
N ALA A 213 -13.09 14.50 4.38
CA ALA A 213 -14.08 14.79 5.42
C ALA A 213 -13.71 14.17 6.78
N ASN A 214 -13.05 13.02 6.79
CA ASN A 214 -12.60 12.37 8.03
C ASN A 214 -11.34 13.03 8.60
N ALA A 215 -10.45 13.54 7.75
CA ALA A 215 -9.29 14.31 8.18
C ALA A 215 -9.67 15.48 9.09
N GLY A 216 -10.71 16.21 8.75
CA GLY A 216 -11.22 17.32 9.59
C GLY A 216 -11.79 16.91 10.95
N LYS A 217 -11.93 15.59 11.21
CA LYS A 217 -12.37 15.04 12.49
C LYS A 217 -11.22 14.49 13.34
N ASP A 218 -10.06 14.29 12.71
CA ASP A 218 -8.87 13.74 13.35
C ASP A 218 -7.90 14.87 13.67
N ALA A 219 -7.76 15.21 14.98
CA ALA A 219 -6.84 16.23 15.44
C ALA A 219 -5.35 15.89 15.18
N ALA A 220 -5.07 14.66 14.78
CA ALA A 220 -3.74 14.21 14.43
C ALA A 220 -3.41 14.36 12.93
N GLN A 221 -4.30 14.93 12.12
CA GLN A 221 -4.10 15.17 10.69
C GLN A 221 -4.25 16.65 10.34
N THR A 222 -3.41 17.12 9.44
CA THR A 222 -3.47 18.49 8.89
C THR A 222 -3.16 18.49 7.40
N TYR A 223 -3.55 19.55 6.70
CA TYR A 223 -3.26 19.79 5.30
C TYR A 223 -2.45 21.07 5.15
N PHE A 224 -1.50 21.06 4.25
CA PHE A 224 -0.79 22.23 3.74
C PHE A 224 -1.29 22.50 2.34
N LEU A 225 -2.05 23.57 2.17
CA LEU A 225 -2.67 23.96 0.92
C LEU A 225 -1.92 25.14 0.32
N ALA A 226 -1.56 25.04 -0.96
CA ALA A 226 -0.86 26.10 -1.67
C ALA A 226 -1.79 26.79 -2.65
N TYR A 227 -1.84 28.11 -2.53
CA TYR A 227 -2.65 28.96 -3.40
C TYR A 227 -1.78 29.87 -4.26
N ARG A 228 -2.25 30.12 -5.48
CA ARG A 228 -1.71 31.15 -6.37
C ARG A 228 -2.88 31.86 -7.02
N ASP A 229 -2.93 33.19 -6.89
CA ASP A 229 -4.03 34.02 -7.43
C ASP A 229 -5.42 33.54 -6.95
N GLY A 230 -5.51 33.01 -5.73
CA GLY A 230 -6.73 32.44 -5.16
C GLY A 230 -7.12 31.04 -5.64
N GLU A 231 -6.36 30.44 -6.56
CA GLU A 231 -6.57 29.07 -7.04
C GLU A 231 -5.74 28.07 -6.21
N LEU A 232 -6.35 26.96 -5.78
CA LEU A 232 -5.63 25.84 -5.12
C LEU A 232 -4.77 25.14 -6.17
N VAL A 233 -3.44 25.19 -5.99
CA VAL A 233 -2.44 24.68 -6.94
C VAL A 233 -1.52 23.61 -6.36
N GLY A 234 -1.62 23.32 -5.07
CA GLY A 234 -0.83 22.29 -4.42
C GLY A 234 -1.38 21.88 -3.06
N LEU A 235 -1.05 20.68 -2.66
CA LEU A 235 -1.48 20.08 -1.39
C LEU A 235 -0.42 19.13 -0.89
N CYS A 236 -0.23 19.08 0.43
CA CYS A 236 0.42 17.99 1.15
C CYS A 236 -0.37 17.76 2.44
N ASP A 237 -0.73 16.52 2.72
CA ASP A 237 -1.30 16.14 4.01
C ASP A 237 -0.22 15.60 4.93
N ALA A 238 -0.46 15.63 6.23
CA ALA A 238 0.37 14.97 7.22
C ALA A 238 -0.50 14.42 8.34
N ARG A 239 -0.15 13.22 8.80
CA ARG A 239 -0.84 12.52 9.89
C ARG A 239 0.15 12.16 10.99
N ASP A 240 -0.20 12.49 12.23
CA ASP A 240 0.51 12.03 13.42
C ASP A 240 0.02 10.62 13.81
N GLY A 241 0.30 9.65 12.95
CA GLY A 241 -0.01 8.24 13.18
C GLY A 241 0.96 7.59 14.18
N GLY A 242 0.62 6.40 14.68
CA GLY A 242 1.51 5.60 15.51
C GLY A 242 2.76 5.11 14.74
N PRO A 243 3.72 4.51 15.43
CA PRO A 243 4.88 3.88 14.79
C PRO A 243 4.44 2.85 13.74
N GLY A 244 5.08 2.85 12.57
CA GLY A 244 4.78 1.92 11.48
C GLY A 244 3.52 2.26 10.67
N GLN A 245 2.94 3.45 10.86
CA GLN A 245 1.84 3.94 10.03
C GLN A 245 2.36 4.98 9.02
N ASP A 246 1.77 4.96 7.81
CA ASP A 246 2.06 6.00 6.83
C ASP A 246 1.72 7.37 7.40
N THR A 247 2.67 8.28 7.26
CA THR A 247 2.54 9.66 7.74
C THR A 247 1.71 10.51 6.80
N PHE A 248 1.50 10.04 5.57
CA PHE A 248 0.79 10.77 4.52
C PHE A 248 -0.25 9.85 3.86
N GLU A 249 -1.41 10.38 3.54
CA GLU A 249 -2.42 9.71 2.71
C GLU A 249 -2.14 9.97 1.22
N TRP A 250 -1.92 11.23 0.89
CA TRP A 250 -1.71 11.70 -0.49
C TRP A 250 -0.27 12.15 -0.75
N CYS A 251 0.50 12.38 0.32
CA CYS A 251 1.81 12.99 0.33
C CYS A 251 1.78 14.38 -0.33
N VAL A 252 2.37 14.55 -1.49
CA VAL A 252 2.43 15.86 -2.15
C VAL A 252 1.80 15.80 -3.54
N LEU A 253 0.84 16.69 -3.78
CA LEU A 253 0.19 16.89 -5.07
C LEU A 253 0.40 18.32 -5.54
N VAL A 254 0.74 18.50 -6.80
CA VAL A 254 1.00 19.81 -7.40
C VAL A 254 0.33 19.89 -8.76
N SER A 255 -0.38 20.99 -9.02
CA SER A 255 -0.96 21.24 -10.34
C SER A 255 0.11 21.27 -11.43
N ARG A 256 -0.21 20.80 -12.64
CA ARG A 256 0.74 20.73 -13.76
C ARG A 256 1.44 22.06 -14.06
N LYS A 257 0.72 23.18 -13.89
CA LYS A 257 1.25 24.52 -14.14
C LYS A 257 2.31 24.96 -13.13
N SER A 258 2.35 24.31 -11.96
CA SER A 258 3.23 24.64 -10.84
C SER A 258 4.39 23.65 -10.67
N ILE A 259 4.49 22.64 -11.53
CA ILE A 259 5.58 21.66 -11.53
C ILE A 259 6.93 22.33 -11.82
N GLY A 260 8.00 21.87 -11.16
CA GLY A 260 9.37 22.34 -11.36
C GLY A 260 9.70 23.69 -10.73
N ARG A 261 8.80 24.25 -9.89
CA ARG A 261 8.96 25.56 -9.25
C ARG A 261 9.27 25.46 -7.73
N GLY A 262 9.66 24.28 -7.26
CA GLY A 262 9.96 24.05 -5.85
C GLY A 262 8.74 23.92 -4.92
N LEU A 263 7.50 24.00 -5.47
CA LEU A 263 6.28 23.95 -4.67
C LEU A 263 6.13 22.62 -3.92
N GLY A 264 6.39 21.49 -4.57
CA GLY A 264 6.28 20.16 -3.94
C GLY A 264 7.21 20.03 -2.74
N SER A 265 8.48 20.44 -2.89
CA SER A 265 9.44 20.42 -1.77
C SER A 265 9.05 21.38 -0.64
N SER A 266 8.48 22.53 -0.96
CA SER A 266 7.99 23.48 0.04
C SER A 266 6.82 22.95 0.84
N LEU A 267 5.84 22.33 0.17
CA LEU A 267 4.68 21.70 0.80
C LEU A 267 5.09 20.55 1.71
N LEU A 268 5.89 19.64 1.17
CA LEU A 268 6.40 18.49 1.93
C LEU A 268 7.29 18.95 3.11
N GLY A 269 8.14 19.95 2.87
CA GLY A 269 8.96 20.55 3.92
C GLY A 269 8.14 21.20 5.04
N SER A 270 6.98 21.80 4.74
CA SER A 270 6.06 22.31 5.74
C SER A 270 5.45 21.19 6.58
N ALA A 271 5.02 20.13 5.94
CA ALA A 271 4.46 18.94 6.60
C ALA A 271 5.50 18.26 7.52
N LEU A 272 6.73 18.06 7.04
CA LEU A 272 7.82 17.45 7.83
C LEU A 272 8.20 18.31 9.03
N ARG A 273 8.22 19.66 8.89
CA ARG A 273 8.44 20.57 10.02
C ARG A 273 7.32 20.49 11.03
N TRP A 274 6.06 20.49 10.61
CA TRP A 274 4.93 20.32 11.51
C TRP A 274 5.03 19.03 12.33
N LEU A 275 5.35 17.91 11.69
CA LEU A 275 5.56 16.63 12.38
C LEU A 275 6.67 16.72 13.42
N ARG A 276 7.80 17.35 13.08
CA ARG A 276 8.94 17.51 13.99
C ARG A 276 8.64 18.50 15.11
N ASP A 277 8.21 19.71 14.76
CA ASP A 277 8.21 20.87 15.66
C ASP A 277 6.93 20.94 16.51
N GLU A 278 5.78 20.56 15.95
CA GLU A 278 4.49 20.62 16.64
C GLU A 278 4.06 19.26 17.19
N ARG A 279 4.43 18.15 16.52
CA ARG A 279 4.05 16.80 16.93
C ARG A 279 5.17 16.02 17.63
N GLY A 280 6.39 16.54 17.67
CA GLY A 280 7.55 15.92 18.35
C GLY A 280 7.99 14.61 17.71
N ARG A 281 7.68 14.41 16.44
CA ARG A 281 8.05 13.18 15.73
C ARG A 281 9.53 13.19 15.37
N THR A 282 10.15 12.03 15.46
CA THR A 282 11.55 11.83 15.05
C THR A 282 11.65 11.19 13.67
N HIS A 283 10.56 10.59 13.17
CA HIS A 283 10.52 9.90 11.89
C HIS A 283 9.20 10.16 11.15
N ALA A 284 9.26 10.15 9.82
CA ALA A 284 8.11 10.13 8.93
C ALA A 284 8.31 9.05 7.86
N GLU A 285 7.24 8.44 7.40
CA GLU A 285 7.26 7.39 6.40
C GLU A 285 6.15 7.57 5.37
N TYR A 286 6.43 7.19 4.14
CA TYR A 286 5.46 7.17 3.05
C TYR A 286 5.71 6.01 2.11
N THR A 287 4.68 5.24 1.84
CA THR A 287 4.75 4.17 0.86
C THR A 287 4.28 4.67 -0.50
N SER A 288 5.22 4.75 -1.42
CA SER A 288 4.96 5.13 -2.81
C SER A 288 4.99 3.90 -3.71
N THR A 289 4.13 3.88 -4.73
CA THR A 289 4.21 2.88 -5.79
C THR A 289 5.31 3.27 -6.77
N SER A 290 6.34 2.45 -6.86
CA SER A 290 7.28 2.48 -7.97
C SER A 290 6.88 1.42 -8.99
N GLY A 291 5.70 1.56 -9.59
CA GLY A 291 5.37 0.74 -10.75
C GLY A 291 6.31 1.10 -11.90
N LEU A 292 6.71 0.13 -12.70
CA LEU A 292 7.47 0.40 -13.93
C LEU A 292 6.73 1.41 -14.84
N ASP A 293 5.40 1.54 -14.63
CA ASP A 293 4.50 2.34 -15.43
C ASP A 293 3.83 3.50 -14.69
N ASP A 294 3.81 3.50 -13.33
CA ASP A 294 3.10 4.48 -12.49
C ASP A 294 4.04 5.29 -11.58
N TYR A 295 5.32 5.29 -11.90
CA TYR A 295 6.28 6.11 -11.18
C TYR A 295 5.92 7.58 -11.35
N ASP A 296 5.58 8.26 -10.26
CA ASP A 296 5.52 9.70 -10.23
C ASP A 296 6.91 10.27 -9.91
N PRO A 297 7.68 10.67 -10.94
CA PRO A 297 9.01 11.23 -10.75
C PRO A 297 8.98 12.49 -9.91
N LEU A 298 7.83 13.16 -9.82
CA LEU A 298 7.66 14.41 -9.07
C LEU A 298 7.60 14.14 -7.57
N ILE A 299 6.86 13.09 -7.15
CA ILE A 299 6.84 12.65 -5.75
C ILE A 299 8.26 12.25 -5.34
N TYR A 300 8.93 11.44 -6.16
CA TYR A 300 10.30 11.03 -5.87
C TYR A 300 11.26 12.21 -5.79
N LEU A 301 11.22 13.14 -6.73
CA LEU A 301 12.10 14.31 -6.71
C LEU A 301 11.83 15.18 -5.48
N SER A 302 10.58 15.39 -5.11
CA SER A 302 10.23 16.17 -3.92
C SER A 302 10.70 15.47 -2.64
N THR A 303 10.56 14.14 -2.55
CA THR A 303 10.99 13.34 -1.39
C THR A 303 12.50 13.34 -1.26
N VAL A 304 13.24 13.11 -2.34
CA VAL A 304 14.72 13.16 -2.34
C VAL A 304 15.22 14.57 -2.01
N ALA A 305 14.60 15.61 -2.57
CA ALA A 305 14.97 16.99 -2.29
C ALA A 305 14.77 17.38 -0.81
N THR A 306 13.83 16.72 -0.12
CA THR A 306 13.56 16.91 1.30
C THR A 306 14.37 15.99 2.22
N GLY A 307 15.22 15.13 1.66
CA GLY A 307 16.13 14.26 2.41
C GLY A 307 15.57 12.88 2.74
N ALA A 308 14.55 12.42 2.01
CA ALA A 308 14.09 11.04 2.13
C ALA A 308 15.17 10.04 1.75
N PHE A 309 15.13 8.90 2.39
CA PHE A 309 15.88 7.70 2.01
C PHE A 309 14.94 6.51 1.83
N MET A 310 15.35 5.54 1.05
CA MET A 310 14.60 4.29 0.88
C MET A 310 14.84 3.41 2.11
N LYS A 311 13.77 3.14 2.87
CA LYS A 311 13.79 2.29 4.06
C LYS A 311 13.58 0.82 3.70
N GLY A 312 12.78 0.55 2.68
CA GLY A 312 12.46 -0.80 2.24
C GLY A 312 11.71 -0.80 0.91
N GLU A 313 11.50 -2.00 0.40
CA GLU A 313 10.82 -2.25 -0.85
C GLU A 313 9.85 -3.42 -0.67
N PHE A 314 8.64 -3.29 -1.24
CA PHE A 314 7.69 -4.39 -1.33
C PHE A 314 7.53 -4.82 -2.79
N LEU A 315 7.48 -6.11 -3.01
CA LEU A 315 7.03 -6.70 -4.26
C LEU A 315 5.57 -7.11 -4.11
N ASP A 316 4.73 -6.63 -5.02
CA ASP A 316 3.32 -7.02 -5.11
C ASP A 316 3.17 -8.12 -6.18
N CYS A 317 2.80 -9.31 -5.74
CA CYS A 317 2.51 -10.47 -6.59
C CYS A 317 0.99 -10.67 -6.64
N VAL A 318 0.44 -10.78 -7.85
CA VAL A 318 -1.01 -10.83 -8.07
C VAL A 318 -1.43 -12.14 -8.71
N LYS A 319 -2.58 -12.65 -8.30
CA LYS A 319 -3.28 -13.75 -8.96
C LYS A 319 -4.76 -13.41 -9.12
N THR A 320 -5.27 -13.56 -10.34
CA THR A 320 -6.66 -13.21 -10.72
C THR A 320 -7.38 -14.36 -11.42
N GLN A 321 -6.67 -15.42 -11.80
CA GLN A 321 -7.24 -16.62 -12.38
C GLN A 321 -7.02 -17.78 -11.41
N PHE A 322 -8.11 -18.32 -10.92
CA PHE A 322 -8.11 -19.48 -10.04
C PHE A 322 -8.71 -20.63 -10.86
N GLY A 323 -7.99 -21.74 -10.96
CA GLY A 323 -8.54 -22.95 -11.60
C GLY A 323 -9.83 -23.34 -10.92
N ASP A 324 -10.79 -23.86 -11.70
CA ASP A 324 -12.02 -24.40 -11.13
C ASP A 324 -11.67 -25.37 -9.99
N ALA A 325 -12.15 -25.06 -8.79
CA ALA A 325 -11.96 -25.90 -7.60
C ALA A 325 -12.76 -27.24 -7.69
N SER A 326 -13.14 -27.63 -8.91
CA SER A 326 -13.90 -28.83 -9.24
C SER A 326 -13.14 -29.65 -10.28
N ALA A 327 -12.08 -30.32 -9.86
CA ALA A 327 -11.53 -31.48 -10.57
C ALA A 327 -11.11 -32.54 -9.55
#